data_b7a3ee8d5e5fb21f54ad242da4001f78
#
_entry.id   b7a3ee8d5e5fb21f54ad242da4001f78
#
_cell.length_a   1.000
_cell.length_b   1.000
_cell.length_c   1.000
_cell.angle_alpha   90.00
_cell.angle_beta   90.00
_cell.angle_gamma   90.00
#
_symmetry.space_group_name_H-M   'P 1'
#
loop_
_entity.id
_entity.type
_entity.pdbx_description
1 polymer ?
#
loop_
_entity_poly.entity_id
_entity_poly.type
_entity_poly.pdbx_seq_one_letter_code
_entity_poly.pdbx_strand_id
1 'polypeptide(L)'
;MNRNYTQAARQDAGGRLLPSLIFALGDYAALVVTGMLSVFLRNCIMTYSVFHVSLLYLFLWLPMVFMFFIFYSGLYGRRMLIYRMVERLFFACLEGAVLSIILMFFAQVSGQVSRFFVLAYLVIAFVLLAIVRVILSKAMKKVKAFQIPVLIVGAGQTAELVVRQILHDSGMRYRVVGFLEDRHPVD
;
A
#
# COMPACT_ATOMS: atom_id res chain seq x y z
N MET A 1 -7.70 1.85 38.49
CA MET A 1 -7.70 0.85 37.40
C MET A 1 -7.62 1.46 35.98
N ASN A 2 -7.60 2.78 35.80
CA ASN A 2 -7.71 3.44 34.47
C ASN A 2 -6.40 3.96 33.81
N ARG A 3 -5.26 3.99 34.53
CA ARG A 3 -4.01 4.53 33.94
C ARG A 3 -3.32 3.57 32.97
N ASN A 4 -3.43 2.29 33.19
CA ASN A 4 -2.74 1.29 32.32
C ASN A 4 -3.41 1.13 30.95
N TYR A 5 -4.72 1.31 30.85
CA TYR A 5 -5.45 1.25 29.57
C TYR A 5 -5.16 2.45 28.65
N THR A 6 -5.00 3.64 29.24
CA THR A 6 -4.66 4.86 28.48
C THR A 6 -3.22 4.88 27.97
N GLN A 7 -2.29 4.27 28.70
CA GLN A 7 -0.90 4.11 28.26
C GLN A 7 -0.80 3.04 27.15
N ALA A 8 -1.50 1.92 27.27
CA ALA A 8 -1.57 0.89 26.24
C ALA A 8 -2.19 1.42 24.94
N ALA A 9 -3.27 2.21 25.03
CA ALA A 9 -3.91 2.84 23.86
C ALA A 9 -3.02 3.89 23.18
N ARG A 10 -2.19 4.62 23.92
CA ARG A 10 -1.20 5.58 23.37
C ARG A 10 -0.02 4.87 22.70
N GLN A 11 0.46 3.76 23.26
CA GLN A 11 1.49 2.94 22.62
C GLN A 11 0.99 2.29 21.33
N ASP A 12 -0.28 1.87 21.28
CA ASP A 12 -0.90 1.33 20.07
C ASP A 12 -1.07 2.38 18.97
N ALA A 13 -1.37 3.62 19.31
CA ALA A 13 -1.50 4.71 18.33
C ALA A 13 -0.14 5.07 17.68
N GLY A 14 0.93 5.18 18.47
CA GLY A 14 2.28 5.45 17.96
C GLY A 14 2.83 4.30 17.11
N GLY A 15 2.53 3.04 17.50
CA GLY A 15 2.92 1.85 16.76
C GLY A 15 2.23 1.67 15.41
N ARG A 16 1.13 2.40 15.14
CA ARG A 16 0.40 2.34 13.86
C ARG A 16 0.81 3.44 12.88
N LEU A 17 1.23 4.60 13.37
CA LEU A 17 1.57 5.73 12.51
C LEU A 17 2.87 5.52 11.74
N LEU A 18 3.89 4.97 12.38
CA LEU A 18 5.21 4.76 11.79
C LEU A 18 5.19 3.83 10.55
N PRO A 19 4.54 2.65 10.60
CA PRO A 19 4.37 1.82 9.41
C PRO A 19 3.60 2.52 8.29
N SER A 20 2.54 3.28 8.62
CA SER A 20 1.74 3.98 7.63
C SER A 20 2.55 5.05 6.91
N LEU A 21 3.41 5.78 7.63
CA LEU A 21 4.31 6.78 7.05
C LEU A 21 5.34 6.14 6.12
N ILE A 22 5.92 4.99 6.50
CA ILE A 22 6.89 4.28 5.66
C ILE A 22 6.23 3.83 4.35
N PHE A 23 5.00 3.30 4.42
CA PHE A 23 4.24 2.96 3.21
C PHE A 23 3.94 4.19 2.37
N ALA A 24 3.51 5.30 2.96
CA ALA A 24 3.20 6.53 2.24
C ALA A 24 4.44 7.10 1.53
N LEU A 25 5.59 7.12 2.20
CA LEU A 25 6.86 7.56 1.59
C LEU A 25 7.28 6.63 0.45
N GLY A 26 7.15 5.31 0.64
CA GLY A 26 7.44 4.33 -0.40
C GLY A 26 6.53 4.48 -1.62
N ASP A 27 5.24 4.68 -1.39
CA ASP A 27 4.25 4.91 -2.45
C ASP A 27 4.53 6.22 -3.20
N TYR A 28 4.84 7.30 -2.49
CA TYR A 28 5.21 8.57 -3.11
C TYR A 28 6.45 8.43 -3.99
N ALA A 29 7.51 7.80 -3.48
CA ALA A 29 8.72 7.55 -4.25
C ALA A 29 8.44 6.70 -5.51
N ALA A 30 7.62 5.64 -5.37
CA ALA A 30 7.21 4.80 -6.49
C ALA A 30 6.44 5.59 -7.56
N LEU A 31 5.52 6.48 -7.16
CA LEU A 31 4.75 7.30 -8.08
C LEU A 31 5.62 8.33 -8.82
N VAL A 32 6.60 8.92 -8.14
CA VAL A 32 7.58 9.82 -8.77
C VAL A 32 8.41 9.07 -9.81
N VAL A 33 8.94 7.90 -9.46
CA VAL A 33 9.68 7.04 -10.39
C VAL A 33 8.80 6.62 -11.58
N THR A 34 7.54 6.28 -11.31
CA THR A 34 6.55 5.98 -12.35
C THR A 34 6.42 7.12 -13.36
N GLY A 35 6.34 8.37 -12.86
CA GLY A 35 6.24 9.54 -13.72
C GLY A 35 7.45 9.69 -14.64
N MET A 36 8.66 9.55 -14.08
CA MET A 36 9.90 9.61 -14.87
C MET A 36 9.96 8.50 -15.92
N LEU A 37 9.63 7.26 -15.54
CA LEU A 37 9.62 6.12 -16.45
C LEU A 37 8.57 6.29 -17.56
N SER A 38 7.40 6.82 -17.25
CA SER A 38 6.33 7.04 -18.23
C SER A 38 6.71 8.10 -19.26
N VAL A 39 7.36 9.19 -18.83
CA VAL A 39 7.90 10.22 -19.75
C VAL A 39 9.01 9.62 -20.61
N PHE A 40 9.93 8.89 -20.01
CA PHE A 40 11.03 8.24 -20.74
C PHE A 40 10.49 7.26 -21.78
N LEU A 41 9.58 6.37 -21.40
CA LEU A 41 8.99 5.38 -22.30
C LEU A 41 8.26 6.04 -23.47
N ARG A 42 7.48 7.08 -23.18
CA ARG A 42 6.78 7.84 -24.20
C ARG A 42 7.75 8.49 -25.18
N ASN A 43 8.83 9.11 -24.72
CA ASN A 43 9.83 9.75 -25.56
C ASN A 43 10.63 8.74 -26.40
N CYS A 44 10.83 7.52 -25.90
CA CYS A 44 11.45 6.44 -26.65
C CYS A 44 10.57 5.92 -27.79
N ILE A 45 9.24 5.84 -27.56
CA ILE A 45 8.31 5.27 -28.55
C ILE A 45 7.87 6.31 -29.58
N MET A 46 7.66 7.56 -29.13
CA MET A 46 7.18 8.64 -30.00
C MET A 46 8.30 9.65 -30.28
N THR A 47 9.15 9.35 -31.26
CA THR A 47 10.32 10.16 -31.64
C THR A 47 9.95 11.52 -32.22
N TYR A 48 8.70 11.73 -32.64
CA TYR A 48 8.27 12.90 -33.40
C TYR A 48 8.06 14.19 -32.59
N SER A 49 7.91 14.13 -31.27
CA SER A 49 7.74 15.31 -30.44
C SER A 49 8.29 15.11 -29.04
N VAL A 50 9.21 15.98 -28.63
CA VAL A 50 9.67 16.00 -27.25
C VAL A 50 8.51 16.43 -26.34
N PHE A 51 8.15 15.56 -25.43
CA PHE A 51 7.05 15.78 -24.50
C PHE A 51 7.54 16.48 -23.24
N HIS A 52 7.18 17.73 -23.09
CA HIS A 52 7.48 18.51 -21.91
C HIS A 52 6.26 18.54 -20.98
N VAL A 53 6.30 17.74 -19.94
CA VAL A 53 5.31 17.84 -18.85
C VAL A 53 5.89 18.78 -17.80
N SER A 54 5.04 19.65 -17.26
CA SER A 54 5.44 20.49 -16.14
C SER A 54 5.92 19.60 -14.98
N LEU A 55 7.11 19.90 -14.45
CA LEU A 55 7.67 19.19 -13.30
C LEU A 55 6.70 19.19 -12.11
N LEU A 56 5.98 20.28 -11.93
CA LEU A 56 5.00 20.43 -10.85
C LEU A 56 3.83 19.43 -11.01
N TYR A 57 3.39 19.19 -12.26
CA TYR A 57 2.37 18.20 -12.55
C TYR A 57 2.87 16.77 -12.25
N LEU A 58 4.08 16.45 -12.66
CA LEU A 58 4.68 15.13 -12.53
C LEU A 58 5.00 14.76 -11.07
N PHE A 59 5.56 15.72 -10.30
CA PHE A 59 6.05 15.47 -8.95
C PHE A 59 5.01 15.75 -7.86
N LEU A 60 4.03 16.61 -8.12
CA LEU A 60 3.05 17.01 -7.12
C LEU A 60 1.65 16.52 -7.45
N TRP A 61 1.09 16.94 -8.59
CA TRP A 61 -0.32 16.69 -8.89
C TRP A 61 -0.64 15.20 -9.08
N LEU A 62 0.08 14.50 -9.95
CA LEU A 62 -0.15 13.08 -10.21
C LEU A 62 0.02 12.22 -8.94
N PRO A 63 1.16 12.29 -8.23
CA PRO A 63 1.32 11.52 -7.00
C PRO A 63 0.26 11.85 -5.95
N MET A 64 -0.13 13.14 -5.81
CA MET A 64 -1.13 13.54 -4.81
C MET A 64 -2.50 12.93 -5.08
N VAL A 65 -2.94 12.92 -6.33
CA VAL A 65 -4.22 12.29 -6.74
C VAL A 65 -4.21 10.80 -6.43
N PHE A 66 -3.16 10.08 -6.82
CA PHE A 66 -3.07 8.64 -6.57
C PHE A 66 -2.97 8.33 -5.08
N MET A 67 -2.17 9.08 -4.31
CA MET A 67 -2.07 8.91 -2.87
C MET A 67 -3.40 9.16 -2.15
N PHE A 68 -4.20 10.10 -2.63
CA PHE A 68 -5.54 10.35 -2.09
C PHE A 68 -6.41 9.09 -2.19
N PHE A 69 -6.47 8.45 -3.37
CA PHE A 69 -7.27 7.22 -3.53
C PHE A 69 -6.68 6.03 -2.76
N ILE A 70 -5.36 5.90 -2.71
CA ILE A 70 -4.69 4.89 -1.89
C ILE A 70 -5.04 5.07 -0.41
N PHE A 71 -5.08 6.31 0.08
CA PHE A 71 -5.50 6.62 1.45
C PHE A 71 -6.98 6.32 1.66
N TYR A 72 -7.83 6.74 0.74
CA TYR A 72 -9.29 6.51 0.80
C TYR A 72 -9.64 5.01 0.79
N SER A 73 -8.93 4.20 0.03
CA SER A 73 -9.09 2.73 0.01
C SER A 73 -8.69 2.05 1.33
N GLY A 74 -8.18 2.81 2.30
CA GLY A 74 -7.80 2.31 3.63
C GLY A 74 -6.54 1.42 3.63
N LEU A 75 -5.72 1.53 2.59
CA LEU A 75 -4.50 0.74 2.40
C LEU A 75 -3.39 1.07 3.41
N TYR A 76 -3.44 2.20 4.10
CA TYR A 76 -2.48 2.59 5.13
C TYR A 76 -2.87 2.15 6.54
N GLY A 77 -4.19 2.01 6.80
CA GLY A 77 -4.70 1.74 8.15
C GLY A 77 -5.07 0.29 8.41
N ARG A 78 -5.36 -0.49 7.38
CA ARG A 78 -5.87 -1.86 7.51
C ARG A 78 -4.81 -2.87 7.14
N ARG A 79 -4.66 -3.88 8.00
CA ARG A 79 -3.86 -5.07 7.72
C ARG A 79 -4.70 -6.04 6.94
N MET A 80 -4.26 -6.39 5.76
CA MET A 80 -4.99 -7.30 4.87
C MET A 80 -4.03 -8.29 4.22
N LEU A 81 -4.59 -9.40 3.78
CA LEU A 81 -3.92 -10.38 2.94
C LEU A 81 -3.33 -9.67 1.71
N ILE A 82 -2.17 -10.13 1.24
CA ILE A 82 -1.49 -9.54 0.07
C ILE A 82 -2.43 -9.47 -1.12
N TYR A 83 -3.23 -10.52 -1.36
CA TYR A 83 -4.19 -10.55 -2.45
C TYR A 83 -5.20 -9.39 -2.38
N ARG A 84 -5.84 -9.18 -1.22
CA ARG A 84 -6.77 -8.07 -1.02
C ARG A 84 -6.11 -6.69 -1.10
N MET A 85 -4.85 -6.61 -0.72
CA MET A 85 -4.07 -5.38 -0.86
C MET A 85 -3.85 -5.04 -2.33
N VAL A 86 -3.48 -6.03 -3.16
CA VAL A 86 -3.26 -5.84 -4.60
C VAL A 86 -4.57 -5.50 -5.31
N GLU A 87 -5.66 -6.18 -4.97
CA GLU A 87 -7.00 -5.89 -5.51
C GLU A 87 -7.42 -4.43 -5.23
N ARG A 88 -7.34 -3.98 -3.98
CA ARG A 88 -7.68 -2.60 -3.62
C ARG A 88 -6.76 -1.57 -4.24
N LEU A 89 -5.48 -1.90 -4.37
CA LEU A 89 -4.49 -1.06 -5.03
C LEU A 89 -4.84 -0.87 -6.51
N PHE A 90 -5.29 -1.93 -7.18
CA PHE A 90 -5.74 -1.86 -8.57
C PHE A 90 -6.89 -0.86 -8.75
N PHE A 91 -7.94 -0.97 -7.92
CA PHE A 91 -9.06 -0.03 -7.97
C PHE A 91 -8.65 1.40 -7.62
N ALA A 92 -7.80 1.60 -6.61
CA ALA A 92 -7.30 2.92 -6.26
C ALA A 92 -6.48 3.56 -7.41
N CYS A 93 -5.67 2.78 -8.12
CA CYS A 93 -4.94 3.25 -9.30
C CYS A 93 -5.89 3.61 -10.44
N LEU A 94 -6.94 2.80 -10.65
CA LEU A 94 -7.93 3.06 -11.68
C LEU A 94 -8.71 4.36 -11.41
N GLU A 95 -9.21 4.52 -10.17
CA GLU A 95 -9.89 5.75 -9.72
C GLU A 95 -8.99 6.98 -9.83
N GLY A 96 -7.71 6.86 -9.43
CA GLY A 96 -6.72 7.91 -9.56
C GLY A 96 -6.46 8.30 -11.01
N ALA A 97 -6.39 7.33 -11.92
CA ALA A 97 -6.22 7.58 -13.36
C ALA A 97 -7.44 8.29 -13.96
N VAL A 98 -8.65 7.84 -13.63
CA VAL A 98 -9.90 8.47 -14.09
C VAL A 98 -9.97 9.93 -13.62
N LEU A 99 -9.71 10.19 -12.33
CA LEU A 99 -9.72 11.58 -11.83
C LEU A 99 -8.62 12.41 -12.48
N SER A 100 -7.43 11.86 -12.70
CA SER A 100 -6.35 12.56 -13.38
C SER A 100 -6.74 12.97 -14.80
N ILE A 101 -7.42 12.12 -15.56
CA ILE A 101 -7.93 12.42 -16.90
C ILE A 101 -8.97 13.55 -16.84
N ILE A 102 -9.90 13.50 -15.89
CA ILE A 102 -10.92 14.53 -15.69
C ILE A 102 -10.27 15.87 -15.37
N LEU A 103 -9.34 15.90 -14.42
CA LEU A 103 -8.62 17.12 -14.05
C LEU A 103 -7.83 17.72 -15.22
N MET A 104 -7.20 16.88 -16.06
CA MET A 104 -6.50 17.32 -17.26
C MET A 104 -7.44 17.95 -18.29
N PHE A 105 -8.64 17.40 -18.42
CA PHE A 105 -9.65 17.94 -19.30
C PHE A 105 -10.11 19.34 -18.84
N PHE A 106 -10.41 19.52 -17.55
CA PHE A 106 -10.79 20.81 -17.00
C PHE A 106 -9.66 21.85 -17.00
N ALA A 107 -8.43 21.42 -16.78
CA ALA A 107 -7.28 22.32 -16.81
C ALA A 107 -6.85 22.73 -18.23
N GLN A 108 -7.57 22.30 -19.28
CA GLN A 108 -7.27 22.55 -20.70
C GLN A 108 -5.84 22.14 -21.12
N VAL A 109 -5.19 21.29 -20.35
CA VAL A 109 -3.84 20.75 -20.64
C VAL A 109 -3.93 19.49 -21.50
N SER A 110 -5.13 19.05 -21.84
CA SER A 110 -5.39 17.81 -22.58
C SER A 110 -4.72 17.77 -23.98
N GLY A 111 -4.48 18.93 -24.61
CA GLY A 111 -3.75 19.00 -25.87
C GLY A 111 -2.23 18.77 -25.74
N GLN A 112 -1.68 18.91 -24.54
CA GLN A 112 -0.26 18.75 -24.25
C GLN A 112 0.10 17.36 -23.68
N VAL A 113 -0.90 16.60 -23.19
CA VAL A 113 -0.66 15.30 -22.55
C VAL A 113 -1.06 14.17 -23.47
N SER A 114 -0.11 13.30 -23.77
CA SER A 114 -0.33 12.13 -24.60
C SER A 114 -1.20 11.08 -23.90
N ARG A 115 -2.21 10.55 -24.58
CA ARG A 115 -3.04 9.42 -24.09
C ARG A 115 -2.17 8.21 -23.73
N PHE A 116 -1.11 8.00 -24.47
CA PHE A 116 -0.12 6.95 -24.21
C PHE A 116 0.58 7.16 -22.87
N PHE A 117 0.92 8.40 -22.50
CA PHE A 117 1.54 8.73 -21.22
C PHE A 117 0.62 8.32 -20.04
N VAL A 118 -0.67 8.63 -20.12
CA VAL A 118 -1.62 8.30 -19.03
C VAL A 118 -1.77 6.78 -18.87
N LEU A 119 -1.85 6.05 -19.99
CA LEU A 119 -1.95 4.58 -19.95
C LEU A 119 -0.65 3.97 -19.41
N ALA A 120 0.50 4.42 -19.88
CA ALA A 120 1.80 3.96 -19.38
C ALA A 120 1.95 4.26 -17.88
N TYR A 121 1.57 5.47 -17.46
CA TYR A 121 1.60 5.84 -16.04
C TYR A 121 0.74 4.90 -15.19
N LEU A 122 -0.49 4.61 -15.59
CA LEU A 122 -1.39 3.70 -14.86
C LEU A 122 -0.78 2.30 -14.69
N VAL A 123 -0.28 1.71 -15.78
CA VAL A 123 0.27 0.35 -15.75
C VAL A 123 1.54 0.30 -14.90
N ILE A 124 2.47 1.24 -15.11
CA ILE A 124 3.73 1.29 -14.37
C ILE A 124 3.48 1.61 -12.89
N ALA A 125 2.56 2.54 -12.58
CA ALA A 125 2.18 2.87 -11.21
C ALA A 125 1.66 1.64 -10.46
N PHE A 126 0.72 0.90 -11.04
CA PHE A 126 0.19 -0.30 -10.42
C PHE A 126 1.28 -1.33 -10.13
N VAL A 127 2.13 -1.63 -11.11
CA VAL A 127 3.21 -2.61 -10.97
C VAL A 127 4.22 -2.17 -9.91
N LEU A 128 4.72 -0.93 -9.97
CA LEU A 128 5.72 -0.43 -9.03
C LEU A 128 5.15 -0.33 -7.60
N LEU A 129 3.94 0.18 -7.44
CA LEU A 129 3.29 0.25 -6.13
C LEU A 129 3.08 -1.15 -5.54
N ALA A 130 2.65 -2.13 -6.36
CA ALA A 130 2.49 -3.51 -5.89
C ALA A 130 3.82 -4.10 -5.43
N ILE A 131 4.89 -3.93 -6.21
CA ILE A 131 6.24 -4.41 -5.88
C ILE A 131 6.73 -3.75 -4.58
N VAL A 132 6.70 -2.42 -4.50
CA VAL A 132 7.16 -1.66 -3.32
C VAL A 132 6.39 -2.10 -2.07
N ARG A 133 5.08 -2.25 -2.15
CA ARG A 133 4.26 -2.70 -1.02
C ARG A 133 4.57 -4.12 -0.57
N VAL A 134 4.79 -5.04 -1.51
CA VAL A 134 5.19 -6.42 -1.17
C VAL A 134 6.57 -6.43 -0.50
N ILE A 135 7.53 -5.67 -1.02
CA ILE A 135 8.87 -5.55 -0.45
C ILE A 135 8.80 -4.95 0.97
N LEU A 136 8.10 -3.82 1.14
CA LEU A 136 7.94 -3.16 2.44
C LEU A 136 7.22 -4.07 3.44
N SER A 137 6.18 -4.78 3.03
CA SER A 137 5.47 -5.74 3.89
C SER A 137 6.39 -6.86 4.38
N LYS A 138 7.21 -7.42 3.48
CA LYS A 138 8.21 -8.44 3.83
C LYS A 138 9.31 -7.89 4.75
N ALA A 139 9.80 -6.69 4.48
CA ALA A 139 10.80 -6.03 5.30
C ALA A 139 10.28 -5.75 6.71
N MET A 140 9.06 -5.23 6.82
CA MET A 140 8.43 -4.97 8.13
C MET A 140 8.11 -6.23 8.93
N LYS A 141 7.84 -7.38 8.25
CA LYS A 141 7.64 -8.67 8.94
C LYS A 141 8.93 -9.12 9.66
N LYS A 142 10.10 -8.76 9.15
CA LYS A 142 11.39 -9.12 9.77
C LYS A 142 11.72 -8.28 11.01
N VAL A 143 11.14 -7.09 11.15
CA VAL A 143 11.43 -6.19 12.27
C VAL A 143 10.45 -6.44 13.41
N LYS A 144 10.96 -6.94 14.55
CA LYS A 144 10.15 -7.30 15.74
C LYS A 144 9.26 -6.17 16.23
N ALA A 145 9.70 -4.91 16.11
CA ALA A 145 8.96 -3.73 16.55
C ALA A 145 7.62 -3.53 15.79
N PHE A 146 7.49 -4.08 14.58
CA PHE A 146 6.28 -3.96 13.77
C PHE A 146 5.39 -5.20 13.79
N GLN A 147 5.82 -6.25 14.52
CA GLN A 147 5.04 -7.48 14.71
C GLN A 147 4.03 -7.29 15.85
N ILE A 148 2.84 -7.87 15.69
CA ILE A 148 1.84 -7.88 16.75
C ILE A 148 1.83 -9.25 17.37
N PRO A 149 2.05 -9.32 18.68
CA PRO A 149 1.84 -10.56 19.42
C PRO A 149 0.36 -10.92 19.39
N VAL A 150 0.03 -12.13 18.94
CA VAL A 150 -1.33 -12.69 18.97
C VAL A 150 -1.31 -13.99 19.75
N LEU A 151 -2.37 -14.19 20.53
CA LEU A 151 -2.62 -15.40 21.27
C LEU A 151 -3.76 -16.13 20.59
N ILE A 152 -3.60 -17.42 20.31
CA ILE A 152 -4.62 -18.22 19.63
C ILE A 152 -5.41 -18.95 20.69
N VAL A 153 -6.73 -18.79 20.65
CA VAL A 153 -7.65 -19.49 21.55
C VAL A 153 -8.14 -20.74 20.86
N GLY A 154 -7.86 -21.90 21.45
CA GLY A 154 -8.15 -23.23 20.91
C GLY A 154 -6.95 -23.86 20.20
N ALA A 155 -6.63 -25.11 20.51
CA ALA A 155 -5.51 -25.89 19.97
C ALA A 155 -5.94 -26.95 18.94
N GLY A 156 -7.14 -26.85 18.38
CA GLY A 156 -7.67 -27.83 17.41
C GLY A 156 -7.05 -27.69 16.00
N GLN A 157 -7.43 -28.58 15.10
CA GLN A 157 -6.96 -28.61 13.70
C GLN A 157 -7.13 -27.26 12.97
N THR A 158 -8.19 -26.52 13.29
CA THR A 158 -8.45 -25.18 12.74
C THR A 158 -7.37 -24.17 13.18
N ALA A 159 -6.86 -24.28 14.40
CA ALA A 159 -5.80 -23.40 14.90
C ALA A 159 -4.49 -23.60 14.12
N GLU A 160 -4.15 -24.84 13.77
CA GLU A 160 -2.96 -25.13 12.94
C GLU A 160 -3.07 -24.51 11.55
N LEU A 161 -4.24 -24.57 10.92
CA LEU A 161 -4.48 -23.94 9.60
C LEU A 161 -4.34 -22.42 9.68
N VAL A 162 -4.87 -21.79 10.73
CA VAL A 162 -4.75 -20.33 10.96
C VAL A 162 -3.29 -19.94 11.16
N VAL A 163 -2.53 -20.70 11.96
CA VAL A 163 -1.09 -20.45 12.17
C VAL A 163 -0.32 -20.56 10.88
N ARG A 164 -0.55 -21.60 10.10
CA ARG A 164 0.10 -21.77 8.79
C ARG A 164 -0.20 -20.60 7.87
N GLN A 165 -1.44 -20.13 7.83
CA GLN A 165 -1.84 -18.96 7.05
C GLN A 165 -1.11 -17.68 7.50
N ILE A 166 -1.04 -17.43 8.81
CA ILE A 166 -0.33 -16.29 9.41
C ILE A 166 1.17 -16.33 9.10
N LEU A 167 1.78 -17.52 9.14
CA LEU A 167 3.21 -17.68 8.86
C LEU A 167 3.52 -17.50 7.37
N HIS A 168 2.63 -17.94 6.50
CA HIS A 168 2.83 -17.89 5.05
C HIS A 168 2.57 -16.49 4.47
N ASP A 169 1.58 -15.75 4.99
CA ASP A 169 1.21 -14.43 4.46
C ASP A 169 2.05 -13.30 5.09
N SER A 170 2.79 -12.59 4.24
CA SER A 170 3.62 -11.45 4.65
C SER A 170 2.82 -10.19 4.96
N GLY A 171 1.55 -10.11 4.54
CA GLY A 171 0.66 -8.96 4.79
C GLY A 171 0.20 -8.89 6.24
N MET A 172 0.09 -10.06 6.89
CA MET A 172 -0.39 -10.17 8.25
C MET A 172 0.73 -10.10 9.27
N ARG A 173 1.39 -9.11 9.56
CA ARG A 173 2.51 -8.98 10.53
C ARG A 173 2.19 -9.48 11.95
N TYR A 174 1.52 -10.63 12.08
CA TYR A 174 1.22 -11.28 13.36
C TYR A 174 2.36 -12.20 13.78
N ARG A 175 2.63 -12.22 15.09
CA ARG A 175 3.53 -13.17 15.73
C ARG A 175 2.74 -13.97 16.76
N VAL A 176 2.62 -15.26 16.53
CA VAL A 176 1.98 -16.16 17.51
C VAL A 176 2.88 -16.28 18.72
N VAL A 177 2.36 -15.91 19.89
CA VAL A 177 3.09 -15.92 21.17
C VAL A 177 2.73 -17.16 21.99
N GLY A 178 1.53 -17.72 21.76
CA GLY A 178 1.08 -18.91 22.47
C GLY A 178 -0.31 -19.35 22.06
N PHE A 179 -0.72 -20.48 22.62
CA PHE A 179 -2.05 -21.05 22.47
C PHE A 179 -2.71 -21.06 23.86
N LEU A 180 -3.97 -20.70 23.92
CA LEU A 180 -4.82 -20.87 25.09
C LEU A 180 -5.77 -22.04 24.78
N GLU A 181 -5.66 -23.10 25.55
CA GLU A 181 -6.58 -24.23 25.45
C GLU A 181 -7.63 -24.12 26.59
N ASP A 182 -8.91 -24.24 26.22
CA ASP A 182 -10.05 -24.12 27.15
C ASP A 182 -10.47 -25.51 27.66
N ARG A 183 -9.67 -26.54 27.41
CA ARG A 183 -9.92 -27.88 27.97
C ARG A 183 -9.21 -28.05 29.30
N HIS A 184 -9.98 -28.14 30.36
CA HIS A 184 -9.48 -28.72 31.59
C HIS A 184 -8.98 -30.15 31.29
N PRO A 185 -7.78 -30.54 31.76
CA PRO A 185 -7.43 -31.95 31.74
C PRO A 185 -8.52 -32.70 32.50
N VAL A 186 -9.16 -33.62 31.79
CA VAL A 186 -10.07 -34.57 32.44
C VAL A 186 -9.13 -35.58 33.08
N ASP A 187 -9.04 -35.51 34.44
CA ASP A 187 -8.39 -36.53 35.24
C ASP A 187 -9.08 -37.88 35.10
#